data_cf7071064d0b9dc070b3a407ecd16678
#
_entry.id   cf7071064d0b9dc070b3a407ecd16678
#
_cell.length_a   1.000
_cell.length_b   1.000
_cell.length_c   1.000
_cell.angle_alpha   90.00
_cell.angle_beta   90.00
_cell.angle_gamma   90.00
#
_symmetry.space_group_name_H-M   'P 1'
#
loop_
_entity.id
_entity.type
_entity.pdbx_description
1 polymer ?
#
loop_
_entity_poly.entity_id
_entity_poly.type
_entity_poly.pdbx_seq_one_letter_code
_entity_poly.pdbx_strand_id
1 'polypeptide(L)'
;MKKFAAIVLAALVAVALFANGTTEEASSGFTPEKDVSWVCTSKPGGGSDIFTTQIKDAMKANGITNANIVTDYITDGSGEVGRLQVSTTNKAKADYTLLTFNSGDLMPMVKNTDNRVENFRPLAIMAVDKQLLFIGEQSKYSSWQEVMDALKNGQKIVIAGSKGDDIETYNKLIAELGVAESQLSYIANDATSGAITSLLGGHVDLFMSKPAAASQYVEAGKMNPVLALSNNRFSSELLKDAPTLSEFGYNNVEVPVWRGVTAPKAMSDSAYAYWAECLKKASETAEFKAYLSKNGLEPMYLFGAEAEAYMLDYQKTYLASIGK
;
A
#
# COMPACT_ATOMS: atom_id res chain seq x y z
N MET A 1 34.17 12.44 59.10
CA MET A 1 33.59 13.09 57.89
C MET A 1 34.51 13.04 56.64
N LYS A 2 35.40 12.02 56.52
CA LYS A 2 36.31 11.86 55.34
C LYS A 2 36.15 10.55 54.58
N LYS A 3 35.09 9.79 54.84
CA LYS A 3 34.81 8.52 54.15
C LYS A 3 33.56 8.54 53.25
N PHE A 4 32.82 9.64 53.21
CA PHE A 4 31.64 9.80 52.31
C PHE A 4 31.93 10.50 50.98
N ALA A 5 33.11 11.11 50.84
CA ALA A 5 33.48 11.83 49.59
C ALA A 5 34.08 10.92 48.50
N ALA A 6 34.52 9.70 48.85
CA ALA A 6 35.16 8.81 47.91
C ALA A 6 34.17 7.90 47.11
N ILE A 7 32.94 7.75 47.60
CA ILE A 7 31.93 6.89 46.93
C ILE A 7 31.13 7.66 45.86
N VAL A 8 31.02 8.99 45.96
CA VAL A 8 30.32 9.82 44.98
C VAL A 8 31.15 10.06 43.71
N LEU A 9 32.48 10.01 43.81
CA LEU A 9 33.37 10.21 42.64
C LEU A 9 33.52 8.95 41.78
N ALA A 10 33.32 7.75 42.35
CA ALA A 10 33.34 6.50 41.59
C ALA A 10 32.05 6.24 40.77
N ALA A 11 30.92 6.82 41.20
CA ALA A 11 29.64 6.72 40.46
C ALA A 11 29.54 7.66 39.25
N LEU A 12 30.29 8.76 39.24
CA LEU A 12 30.31 9.73 38.14
C LEU A 12 31.24 9.33 36.98
N VAL A 13 32.21 8.42 37.21
CA VAL A 13 33.09 7.91 36.16
C VAL A 13 32.47 6.71 35.42
N ALA A 14 31.54 5.99 36.05
CA ALA A 14 30.85 4.88 35.40
C ALA A 14 29.74 5.29 34.44
N VAL A 15 29.19 6.53 34.54
CA VAL A 15 28.17 7.05 33.61
C VAL A 15 28.78 7.66 32.35
N ALA A 16 30.09 8.02 32.39
CA ALA A 16 30.75 8.60 31.21
C ALA A 16 31.29 7.55 30.21
N LEU A 17 31.23 6.24 30.54
CA LEU A 17 31.69 5.14 29.69
C LEU A 17 30.56 4.46 28.87
N PHE A 18 29.30 4.87 29.09
CA PHE A 18 28.16 4.38 28.30
C PHE A 18 27.55 5.42 27.34
N ALA A 19 28.14 6.63 27.25
CA ALA A 19 27.66 7.71 26.38
C ALA A 19 28.43 7.85 25.05
N ASN A 20 29.35 6.93 24.73
CA ASN A 20 29.95 6.81 23.40
C ASN A 20 29.46 5.51 22.73
N GLY A 21 28.15 5.33 22.66
CA GLY A 21 27.55 4.59 21.58
C GLY A 21 27.68 5.45 20.33
N THR A 22 28.84 5.41 19.66
CA THR A 22 28.89 5.69 18.24
C THR A 22 27.86 4.78 17.63
N THR A 23 26.73 5.32 17.20
CA THR A 23 26.03 4.78 16.05
C THR A 23 27.08 4.74 14.94
N GLU A 24 27.80 3.64 14.81
CA GLU A 24 28.37 3.25 13.53
C GLU A 24 27.16 3.24 12.59
N GLU A 25 27.00 4.31 11.80
CA GLU A 25 26.34 4.17 10.53
C GLU A 25 27.06 3.02 9.83
N ALA A 26 26.40 1.87 9.82
CA ALA A 26 26.86 0.75 9.02
C ALA A 26 26.85 1.28 7.58
N SER A 27 28.01 1.79 7.13
CA SER A 27 28.20 2.09 5.73
C SER A 27 28.01 0.77 5.02
N SER A 28 26.84 0.54 4.45
CA SER A 28 26.57 -0.65 3.67
C SER A 28 27.63 -0.65 2.57
N GLY A 29 28.54 -1.61 2.60
CA GLY A 29 29.57 -1.75 1.56
C GLY A 29 29.00 -2.12 0.19
N PHE A 30 27.67 -2.05 0.03
CA PHE A 30 26.95 -2.31 -1.21
C PHE A 30 26.66 -1.01 -1.94
N THR A 31 26.98 -1.00 -3.23
CA THR A 31 26.56 0.03 -4.19
C THR A 31 26.10 -0.70 -5.45
N PRO A 32 24.90 -0.40 -5.98
CA PRO A 32 24.42 -1.08 -7.18
C PRO A 32 25.30 -0.75 -8.39
N GLU A 33 25.94 -1.77 -8.99
CA GLU A 33 26.76 -1.68 -10.19
C GLU A 33 26.06 -2.17 -11.45
N LYS A 34 24.83 -2.66 -11.30
CA LYS A 34 23.99 -3.23 -12.37
C LYS A 34 22.60 -2.65 -12.30
N ASP A 35 21.83 -2.85 -13.36
CA ASP A 35 20.40 -2.55 -13.37
C ASP A 35 19.68 -3.29 -12.27
N VAL A 36 18.77 -2.60 -11.61
CA VAL A 36 17.92 -3.13 -10.53
C VAL A 36 16.53 -3.41 -11.09
N SER A 37 16.10 -4.66 -11.00
CA SER A 37 14.75 -5.09 -11.32
C SER A 37 13.81 -4.74 -10.16
N TRP A 38 12.85 -3.88 -10.41
CA TRP A 38 11.78 -3.62 -9.44
C TRP A 38 10.48 -4.26 -9.95
N VAL A 39 10.15 -5.41 -9.41
CA VAL A 39 8.95 -6.17 -9.79
C VAL A 39 7.70 -5.46 -9.29
N CYS A 40 6.75 -5.26 -10.19
CA CYS A 40 5.40 -4.79 -9.90
C CYS A 40 4.39 -5.84 -10.35
N THR A 41 3.55 -6.32 -9.43
CA THR A 41 2.56 -7.36 -9.66
C THR A 41 1.22 -6.84 -10.17
N SER A 42 1.09 -5.52 -10.34
CA SER A 42 -0.05 -4.86 -10.99
C SER A 42 0.33 -4.31 -12.37
N LYS A 43 -0.67 -4.14 -13.22
CA LYS A 43 -0.47 -3.53 -14.54
C LYS A 43 -0.16 -2.02 -14.40
N PRO A 44 0.48 -1.42 -15.43
CA PRO A 44 0.70 0.03 -15.48
C PRO A 44 -0.58 0.83 -15.21
N GLY A 45 -0.45 1.95 -14.48
CA GLY A 45 -1.56 2.81 -14.07
C GLY A 45 -2.34 2.31 -12.85
N GLY A 46 -2.00 1.16 -12.28
CA GLY A 46 -2.55 0.70 -11.02
C GLY A 46 -1.85 1.34 -9.80
N GLY A 47 -2.49 1.24 -8.63
CA GLY A 47 -1.95 1.87 -7.41
C GLY A 47 -0.55 1.43 -7.02
N SER A 48 -0.17 0.17 -7.26
CA SER A 48 1.19 -0.34 -6.99
C SER A 48 2.21 0.23 -7.97
N ASP A 49 1.85 0.37 -9.24
CA ASP A 49 2.71 0.99 -10.26
C ASP A 49 2.96 2.47 -9.95
N ILE A 50 1.90 3.22 -9.63
CA ILE A 50 2.02 4.63 -9.25
C ILE A 50 2.90 4.77 -8.01
N PHE A 51 2.70 3.94 -6.98
CA PHE A 51 3.52 3.94 -5.76
C PHE A 51 5.01 3.67 -6.06
N THR A 52 5.30 2.64 -6.88
CA THR A 52 6.66 2.32 -7.33
C THR A 52 7.29 3.50 -8.06
N THR A 53 6.57 4.09 -9.00
CA THR A 53 7.03 5.23 -9.80
C THR A 53 7.35 6.44 -8.92
N GLN A 54 6.47 6.77 -7.97
CA GLN A 54 6.69 7.90 -7.06
C GLN A 54 7.94 7.72 -6.18
N ILE A 55 8.21 6.50 -5.70
CA ILE A 55 9.45 6.23 -4.94
C ILE A 55 10.67 6.37 -5.84
N LYS A 56 10.65 5.79 -7.04
CA LYS A 56 11.76 5.87 -8.00
C LYS A 56 12.05 7.32 -8.40
N ASP A 57 11.02 8.09 -8.68
CA ASP A 57 11.14 9.51 -9.06
C ASP A 57 11.69 10.34 -7.89
N ALA A 58 11.22 10.11 -6.67
CA ALA A 58 11.76 10.73 -5.46
C ALA A 58 13.24 10.40 -5.24
N MET A 59 13.61 9.12 -5.40
CA MET A 59 15.02 8.70 -5.29
C MET A 59 15.90 9.37 -6.35
N LYS A 60 15.42 9.44 -7.59
CA LYS A 60 16.17 10.04 -8.71
C LYS A 60 16.31 11.55 -8.56
N ALA A 61 15.21 12.25 -8.27
CA ALA A 61 15.19 13.70 -8.13
C ALA A 61 16.11 14.20 -7.00
N ASN A 62 16.27 13.41 -5.95
CA ASN A 62 17.06 13.77 -4.78
C ASN A 62 18.45 13.09 -4.74
N GLY A 63 18.86 12.40 -5.81
CA GLY A 63 20.17 11.74 -5.89
C GLY A 63 20.41 10.69 -4.80
N ILE A 64 19.34 10.02 -4.33
CA ILE A 64 19.39 9.05 -3.22
C ILE A 64 20.14 7.78 -3.67
N THR A 65 20.01 7.41 -4.94
CA THR A 65 20.76 6.31 -5.56
C THR A 65 21.09 6.64 -7.01
N ASN A 66 22.23 6.15 -7.48
CA ASN A 66 22.60 6.20 -8.89
C ASN A 66 22.21 4.94 -9.68
N ALA A 67 21.49 4.00 -9.02
CA ALA A 67 21.06 2.79 -9.67
C ALA A 67 20.10 3.07 -10.82
N ASN A 68 20.28 2.37 -11.94
CA ASN A 68 19.26 2.30 -12.98
C ASN A 68 18.19 1.30 -12.53
N ILE A 69 17.02 1.81 -12.13
CA ILE A 69 15.92 0.98 -11.61
C ILE A 69 14.87 0.79 -12.71
N VAL A 70 14.74 -0.44 -13.19
CA VAL A 70 13.77 -0.86 -14.21
C VAL A 70 12.57 -1.48 -13.54
N THR A 71 11.36 -1.06 -13.92
CA THR A 71 10.13 -1.69 -13.43
C THR A 71 9.76 -2.86 -14.33
N ASP A 72 9.68 -4.05 -13.75
CA ASP A 72 9.27 -5.29 -14.43
C ASP A 72 7.83 -5.65 -14.04
N TYR A 73 6.92 -5.60 -15.00
CA TYR A 73 5.51 -5.91 -14.75
C TYR A 73 5.26 -7.41 -14.92
N ILE A 74 5.05 -8.14 -13.80
CA ILE A 74 4.79 -9.57 -13.78
C ILE A 74 3.44 -9.81 -13.12
N THR A 75 2.38 -9.80 -13.92
CA THR A 75 0.99 -9.72 -13.44
C THR A 75 0.21 -11.03 -13.50
N ASP A 76 0.80 -12.09 -14.07
CA ASP A 76 0.14 -13.36 -14.25
C ASP A 76 -0.24 -14.04 -12.92
N GLY A 77 -1.33 -14.81 -12.96
CA GLY A 77 -1.87 -15.42 -11.75
C GLY A 77 -2.28 -14.41 -10.68
N SER A 78 -2.78 -13.22 -11.07
CA SER A 78 -3.07 -12.10 -10.16
C SER A 78 -1.81 -11.66 -9.38
N GLY A 79 -0.67 -11.64 -10.07
CA GLY A 79 0.62 -11.22 -9.53
C GLY A 79 1.40 -12.33 -8.79
N GLU A 80 0.84 -13.53 -8.62
CA GLU A 80 1.53 -14.61 -7.91
C GLU A 80 2.80 -15.07 -8.60
N VAL A 81 2.83 -15.07 -9.94
CA VAL A 81 4.04 -15.41 -10.71
C VAL A 81 5.18 -14.45 -10.35
N GLY A 82 4.91 -13.14 -10.24
CA GLY A 82 5.90 -12.15 -9.85
C GLY A 82 6.36 -12.33 -8.39
N ARG A 83 5.44 -12.57 -7.47
CA ARG A 83 5.77 -12.84 -6.06
C ARG A 83 6.60 -14.11 -5.91
N LEU A 84 6.24 -15.18 -6.61
CA LEU A 84 7.00 -16.44 -6.59
C LEU A 84 8.40 -16.25 -7.19
N GLN A 85 8.51 -15.52 -8.32
CA GLN A 85 9.80 -15.21 -8.93
C GLN A 85 10.73 -14.50 -7.92
N VAL A 86 10.22 -13.50 -7.20
CA VAL A 86 11.03 -12.75 -6.22
C VAL A 86 11.38 -13.63 -5.02
N SER A 87 10.44 -14.36 -4.44
CA SER A 87 10.68 -15.22 -3.27
C SER A 87 11.69 -16.34 -3.54
N THR A 88 11.82 -16.78 -4.81
CA THR A 88 12.76 -17.83 -5.24
C THR A 88 14.02 -17.29 -5.93
N THR A 89 14.21 -15.97 -5.97
CA THR A 89 15.38 -15.36 -6.60
C THR A 89 16.67 -15.78 -5.88
N ASN A 90 17.65 -16.24 -6.63
CA ASN A 90 18.93 -16.70 -6.10
C ASN A 90 19.85 -15.53 -5.69
N LYS A 91 20.92 -15.84 -4.89
CA LYS A 91 21.88 -14.85 -4.39
C LYS A 91 22.50 -13.96 -5.46
N ALA A 92 22.72 -14.47 -6.68
CA ALA A 92 23.38 -13.71 -7.74
C ALA A 92 22.56 -12.51 -8.24
N LYS A 93 21.23 -12.55 -8.08
CA LYS A 93 20.30 -11.51 -8.51
C LYS A 93 19.61 -10.81 -7.33
N ALA A 94 19.64 -11.40 -6.13
CA ALA A 94 18.84 -10.95 -4.99
C ALA A 94 19.11 -9.49 -4.60
N ASP A 95 20.36 -9.06 -4.61
CA ASP A 95 20.78 -7.71 -4.24
C ASP A 95 20.30 -6.62 -5.20
N TYR A 96 19.88 -7.03 -6.40
CA TYR A 96 19.40 -6.18 -7.49
C TYR A 96 17.92 -6.43 -7.81
N THR A 97 17.16 -6.99 -6.87
CA THR A 97 15.73 -7.28 -7.06
C THR A 97 14.90 -6.69 -5.93
N LEU A 98 13.91 -5.87 -6.27
CA LEU A 98 12.93 -5.31 -5.36
C LEU A 98 11.52 -5.74 -5.80
N LEU A 99 10.57 -5.73 -4.87
CA LEU A 99 9.15 -6.01 -5.13
C LEU A 99 8.29 -4.99 -4.41
N THR A 100 7.41 -4.31 -5.14
CA THR A 100 6.31 -3.59 -4.52
C THR A 100 5.32 -4.60 -3.95
N PHE A 101 5.05 -4.49 -2.65
CA PHE A 101 4.24 -5.44 -1.92
C PHE A 101 3.27 -4.71 -0.98
N ASN A 102 2.04 -5.20 -0.91
CA ASN A 102 0.99 -4.58 -0.10
C ASN A 102 0.02 -5.64 0.46
N SER A 103 -0.91 -5.22 1.34
CA SER A 103 -1.89 -6.16 1.92
C SER A 103 -2.78 -6.83 0.86
N GLY A 104 -3.11 -6.14 -0.22
CA GLY A 104 -3.88 -6.73 -1.34
C GLY A 104 -3.12 -7.80 -2.11
N ASP A 105 -1.77 -7.77 -2.09
CA ASP A 105 -0.90 -8.85 -2.59
C ASP A 105 -0.78 -9.99 -1.57
N LEU A 106 -0.61 -9.66 -0.29
CA LEU A 106 -0.40 -10.63 0.78
C LEU A 106 -1.63 -11.53 0.96
N MET A 107 -2.81 -10.96 1.06
CA MET A 107 -4.03 -11.71 1.36
C MET A 107 -4.30 -12.87 0.37
N PRO A 108 -4.36 -12.65 -0.97
CA PRO A 108 -4.55 -13.75 -1.91
C PRO A 108 -3.36 -14.71 -1.96
N MET A 109 -2.13 -14.24 -1.79
CA MET A 109 -0.93 -15.07 -1.73
C MET A 109 -1.06 -16.13 -0.64
N VAL A 110 -1.26 -15.74 0.61
CA VAL A 110 -1.32 -16.67 1.74
C VAL A 110 -2.60 -17.50 1.79
N LYS A 111 -3.70 -17.00 1.18
CA LYS A 111 -4.96 -17.71 1.07
C LYS A 111 -4.89 -18.87 0.06
N ASN A 112 -4.27 -18.63 -1.09
CA ASN A 112 -4.36 -19.48 -2.28
C ASN A 112 -3.09 -20.27 -2.58
N THR A 113 -1.97 -19.95 -1.92
CA THR A 113 -0.66 -20.59 -2.18
C THR A 113 0.06 -20.90 -0.87
N ASP A 114 1.21 -21.58 -0.97
CA ASP A 114 2.11 -21.85 0.14
C ASP A 114 3.19 -20.75 0.32
N ASN A 115 3.15 -19.70 -0.50
CA ASN A 115 4.06 -18.57 -0.36
C ASN A 115 3.73 -17.76 0.91
N ARG A 116 4.74 -17.28 1.60
CA ARG A 116 4.62 -16.60 2.91
C ARG A 116 5.58 -15.42 2.99
N VAL A 117 5.31 -14.49 3.91
CA VAL A 117 6.19 -13.33 4.18
C VAL A 117 7.62 -13.78 4.50
N GLU A 118 7.78 -14.91 5.18
CA GLU A 118 9.06 -15.51 5.55
C GLU A 118 9.95 -15.87 4.35
N ASN A 119 9.37 -15.96 3.15
CA ASN A 119 10.11 -16.21 1.90
C ASN A 119 10.68 -14.92 1.28
N PHE A 120 10.48 -13.78 1.92
CA PHE A 120 10.96 -12.46 1.50
C PHE A 120 11.83 -11.82 2.60
N ARG A 121 12.42 -10.68 2.27
CA ARG A 121 13.03 -9.73 3.22
C ARG A 121 12.26 -8.41 3.12
N PRO A 122 11.29 -8.15 4.00
CA PRO A 122 10.59 -6.87 4.05
C PRO A 122 11.56 -5.71 4.28
N LEU A 123 11.49 -4.68 3.44
CA LEU A 123 12.37 -3.51 3.50
C LEU A 123 11.68 -2.32 4.15
N ALA A 124 10.44 -2.06 3.75
CA ALA A 124 9.68 -0.91 4.23
C ALA A 124 8.16 -1.09 4.11
N ILE A 125 7.41 -0.44 5.00
CA ILE A 125 6.04 0.02 4.77
C ILE A 125 6.09 1.54 4.82
N MET A 126 5.49 2.21 3.82
CA MET A 126 5.67 3.66 3.68
C MET A 126 4.35 4.44 3.66
N ALA A 127 3.22 3.76 3.43
CA ALA A 127 1.90 4.39 3.38
C ALA A 127 0.78 3.41 3.72
N VAL A 128 -0.35 3.96 4.12
CA VAL A 128 -1.65 3.27 4.19
C VAL A 128 -2.62 3.96 3.26
N ASP A 129 -3.32 3.17 2.48
CA ASP A 129 -4.32 3.60 1.52
C ASP A 129 -5.69 3.06 1.91
N LYS A 130 -6.75 3.72 1.48
CA LYS A 130 -8.14 3.35 1.75
C LYS A 130 -8.96 3.47 0.46
N GLN A 131 -10.10 2.83 0.40
CA GLN A 131 -10.92 2.82 -0.79
C GLN A 131 -11.97 3.93 -0.78
N LEU A 132 -12.39 4.32 -2.00
CA LEU A 132 -13.56 5.13 -2.26
C LEU A 132 -14.43 4.48 -3.34
N LEU A 133 -15.69 4.91 -3.39
CA LEU A 133 -16.55 4.71 -4.55
C LEU A 133 -16.62 5.98 -5.37
N PHE A 134 -16.48 5.81 -6.67
CA PHE A 134 -16.55 6.87 -7.67
C PHE A 134 -17.69 6.62 -8.65
N ILE A 135 -18.28 7.70 -9.13
CA ILE A 135 -19.17 7.71 -10.30
C ILE A 135 -18.45 8.34 -11.50
N GLY A 136 -18.84 7.95 -12.71
CA GLY A 136 -18.34 8.57 -13.93
C GLY A 136 -19.05 9.89 -14.25
N GLU A 137 -18.47 10.70 -15.13
CA GLU A 137 -19.02 11.97 -15.65
C GLU A 137 -20.45 11.81 -16.21
N GLN A 138 -20.73 10.65 -16.83
CA GLN A 138 -22.03 10.36 -17.45
C GLN A 138 -22.95 9.51 -16.56
N SER A 139 -22.64 9.40 -15.27
CA SER A 139 -23.48 8.63 -14.36
C SER A 139 -24.88 9.22 -14.24
N LYS A 140 -25.87 8.34 -14.12
CA LYS A 140 -27.25 8.73 -13.76
C LYS A 140 -27.39 9.15 -12.29
N TYR A 141 -26.34 8.91 -11.48
CA TYR A 141 -26.28 9.29 -10.07
C TYR A 141 -25.30 10.46 -9.91
N SER A 142 -25.61 11.36 -8.98
CA SER A 142 -24.76 12.50 -8.61
C SER A 142 -24.18 12.38 -7.20
N SER A 143 -24.70 11.47 -6.38
CA SER A 143 -24.34 11.31 -4.98
C SER A 143 -24.56 9.89 -4.48
N TRP A 144 -23.95 9.56 -3.33
CA TRP A 144 -24.22 8.29 -2.63
C TRP A 144 -25.66 8.20 -2.15
N GLN A 145 -26.30 9.32 -1.78
CA GLN A 145 -27.71 9.30 -1.37
C GLN A 145 -28.61 8.77 -2.50
N GLU A 146 -28.40 9.22 -3.73
CA GLU A 146 -29.16 8.74 -4.90
C GLU A 146 -28.93 7.25 -5.17
N VAL A 147 -27.69 6.76 -4.98
CA VAL A 147 -27.38 5.33 -5.07
C VAL A 147 -28.16 4.55 -4.00
N MET A 148 -28.16 5.03 -2.75
CA MET A 148 -28.91 4.42 -1.67
C MET A 148 -30.43 4.39 -1.93
N ASP A 149 -30.98 5.46 -2.47
CA ASP A 149 -32.40 5.55 -2.80
C ASP A 149 -32.76 4.60 -3.96
N ALA A 150 -31.87 4.45 -4.94
CA ALA A 150 -32.03 3.48 -6.01
C ALA A 150 -32.02 2.03 -5.48
N LEU A 151 -31.10 1.70 -4.55
CA LEU A 151 -31.05 0.40 -3.89
C LEU A 151 -32.34 0.11 -3.10
N LYS A 152 -32.84 1.08 -2.32
CA LYS A 152 -34.11 0.95 -1.57
C LYS A 152 -35.31 0.72 -2.50
N ASN A 153 -35.27 1.28 -3.70
CA ASN A 153 -36.30 1.10 -4.73
C ASN A 153 -36.10 -0.18 -5.56
N GLY A 154 -35.22 -1.09 -5.13
CA GLY A 154 -34.99 -2.39 -5.78
C GLY A 154 -34.21 -2.32 -7.09
N GLN A 155 -33.56 -1.18 -7.41
CA GLN A 155 -32.70 -1.08 -8.58
C GLN A 155 -31.40 -1.88 -8.38
N LYS A 156 -30.90 -2.44 -9.48
CA LYS A 156 -29.61 -3.12 -9.49
C LYS A 156 -28.51 -2.12 -9.76
N ILE A 157 -27.45 -2.16 -8.95
CA ILE A 157 -26.24 -1.33 -9.04
C ILE A 157 -25.06 -2.26 -9.29
N VAL A 158 -24.17 -1.84 -10.18
CA VAL A 158 -22.95 -2.59 -10.50
C VAL A 158 -21.72 -1.79 -10.11
N ILE A 159 -20.89 -2.38 -9.28
CA ILE A 159 -19.57 -1.84 -8.91
C ILE A 159 -18.50 -2.59 -9.71
N ALA A 160 -17.56 -1.89 -10.33
CA ALA A 160 -16.31 -2.47 -10.80
C ALA A 160 -15.16 -2.10 -9.87
N GLY A 161 -14.21 -3.02 -9.68
CA GLY A 161 -12.99 -2.78 -8.93
C GLY A 161 -11.95 -3.85 -9.22
N SER A 162 -10.83 -3.84 -8.52
CA SER A 162 -9.81 -4.86 -8.66
C SER A 162 -10.05 -6.06 -7.73
N LYS A 163 -9.22 -7.09 -7.87
CA LYS A 163 -9.19 -8.25 -6.94
C LYS A 163 -8.48 -7.87 -5.64
N GLY A 164 -8.55 -8.77 -4.66
CA GLY A 164 -7.86 -8.61 -3.38
C GLY A 164 -8.64 -7.75 -2.39
N ASP A 165 -8.04 -6.68 -1.91
CA ASP A 165 -8.60 -5.81 -0.87
C ASP A 165 -9.89 -5.08 -1.28
N ASP A 166 -10.09 -4.79 -2.57
CA ASP A 166 -11.35 -4.21 -3.04
C ASP A 166 -12.52 -5.20 -2.86
N ILE A 167 -12.31 -6.50 -3.09
CA ILE A 167 -13.35 -7.52 -2.83
C ILE A 167 -13.64 -7.62 -1.33
N GLU A 168 -12.64 -7.57 -0.48
CA GLU A 168 -12.81 -7.58 0.97
C GLU A 168 -13.62 -6.37 1.44
N THR A 169 -13.32 -5.19 0.90
CA THR A 169 -14.05 -3.96 1.19
C THR A 169 -15.49 -4.04 0.69
N TYR A 170 -15.70 -4.56 -0.51
CA TYR A 170 -17.05 -4.79 -1.04
C TYR A 170 -17.86 -5.75 -0.16
N ASN A 171 -17.29 -6.86 0.29
CA ASN A 171 -17.97 -7.82 1.14
C ASN A 171 -18.42 -7.18 2.46
N LYS A 172 -17.57 -6.36 3.07
CA LYS A 172 -17.94 -5.59 4.27
C LYS A 172 -19.02 -4.55 3.97
N LEU A 173 -18.96 -3.88 2.82
CA LEU A 173 -19.96 -2.89 2.42
C LEU A 173 -21.35 -3.50 2.26
N ILE A 174 -21.48 -4.61 1.52
CA ILE A 174 -22.80 -5.24 1.34
C ILE A 174 -23.36 -5.80 2.65
N ALA A 175 -22.49 -6.34 3.51
CA ALA A 175 -22.88 -6.82 4.83
C ALA A 175 -23.41 -5.69 5.73
N GLU A 176 -22.73 -4.53 5.74
CA GLU A 176 -23.15 -3.36 6.51
C GLU A 176 -24.46 -2.77 5.97
N LEU A 177 -24.61 -2.68 4.65
CA LEU A 177 -25.83 -2.17 4.02
C LEU A 177 -27.01 -3.14 4.13
N GLY A 178 -26.76 -4.43 4.42
CA GLY A 178 -27.79 -5.47 4.46
C GLY A 178 -28.42 -5.75 3.08
N VAL A 179 -27.67 -5.52 1.99
CA VAL A 179 -28.14 -5.72 0.61
C VAL A 179 -27.60 -7.03 0.03
N ALA A 180 -28.38 -7.65 -0.86
CA ALA A 180 -27.95 -8.86 -1.56
C ALA A 180 -26.97 -8.54 -2.70
N GLU A 181 -26.06 -9.46 -3.00
CA GLU A 181 -25.12 -9.34 -4.15
C GLU A 181 -25.87 -9.20 -5.48
N SER A 182 -27.07 -9.76 -5.62
CA SER A 182 -27.91 -9.61 -6.80
C SER A 182 -28.43 -8.20 -7.02
N GLN A 183 -28.42 -7.38 -5.97
CA GLN A 183 -28.88 -5.99 -5.97
C GLN A 183 -27.71 -5.00 -6.09
N LEU A 184 -26.63 -5.24 -5.34
CA LEU A 184 -25.39 -4.48 -5.43
C LEU A 184 -24.26 -5.45 -5.85
N SER A 185 -24.04 -5.61 -7.15
CA SER A 185 -23.10 -6.62 -7.66
C SER A 185 -21.69 -6.05 -7.89
N TYR A 186 -20.68 -6.92 -7.84
CA TYR A 186 -19.29 -6.56 -8.03
C TYR A 186 -18.66 -7.27 -9.23
N ILE A 187 -18.02 -6.52 -10.12
CA ILE A 187 -17.23 -7.04 -11.24
C ILE A 187 -15.75 -6.87 -10.90
N ALA A 188 -15.11 -8.02 -10.61
CA ALA A 188 -13.68 -8.07 -10.32
C ALA A 188 -12.86 -8.01 -11.61
N ASN A 189 -11.99 -7.02 -11.72
CA ASN A 189 -11.05 -6.87 -12.81
C ASN A 189 -9.65 -7.33 -12.38
N ASP A 190 -8.85 -7.84 -13.30
CA ASP A 190 -7.45 -8.24 -13.05
C ASP A 190 -6.55 -7.02 -12.75
N ALA A 191 -6.99 -5.83 -13.15
CA ALA A 191 -6.28 -4.58 -12.89
C ALA A 191 -7.27 -3.43 -12.75
N THR A 192 -6.88 -2.43 -11.94
CA THR A 192 -7.64 -1.20 -11.72
C THR A 192 -7.97 -0.47 -13.02
N SER A 193 -7.06 -0.48 -14.01
CA SER A 193 -7.28 0.14 -15.33
C SER A 193 -8.48 -0.43 -16.09
N GLY A 194 -8.77 -1.73 -15.94
CA GLY A 194 -9.96 -2.35 -16.55
C GLY A 194 -11.26 -1.84 -15.92
N ALA A 195 -11.29 -1.69 -14.61
CA ALA A 195 -12.44 -1.14 -13.88
C ALA A 195 -12.66 0.34 -14.23
N ILE A 196 -11.60 1.14 -14.38
CA ILE A 196 -11.65 2.52 -14.84
C ILE A 196 -12.29 2.60 -16.23
N THR A 197 -11.82 1.78 -17.17
CA THR A 197 -12.39 1.72 -18.53
C THR A 197 -13.88 1.37 -18.50
N SER A 198 -14.28 0.43 -17.63
CA SER A 198 -15.69 0.04 -17.48
C SER A 198 -16.57 1.19 -16.96
N LEU A 199 -16.08 1.97 -15.99
CA LEU A 199 -16.80 3.12 -15.48
C LEU A 199 -16.92 4.23 -16.54
N LEU A 200 -15.80 4.61 -17.15
CA LEU A 200 -15.77 5.70 -18.15
C LEU A 200 -16.57 5.34 -19.42
N GLY A 201 -16.66 4.06 -19.74
CA GLY A 201 -17.49 3.54 -20.82
C GLY A 201 -18.98 3.39 -20.48
N GLY A 202 -19.39 3.70 -19.24
CA GLY A 202 -20.79 3.56 -18.79
C GLY A 202 -21.28 2.11 -18.64
N HIS A 203 -20.35 1.14 -18.54
CA HIS A 203 -20.69 -0.28 -18.39
C HIS A 203 -21.00 -0.69 -16.95
N VAL A 204 -20.63 0.15 -15.98
CA VAL A 204 -20.92 -0.02 -14.55
C VAL A 204 -21.36 1.30 -13.93
N ASP A 205 -22.07 1.24 -12.81
CA ASP A 205 -22.60 2.43 -12.13
C ASP A 205 -21.53 3.07 -11.22
N LEU A 206 -20.70 2.25 -10.59
CA LEU A 206 -19.72 2.67 -9.60
C LEU A 206 -18.35 2.01 -9.86
N PHE A 207 -17.31 2.70 -9.44
CA PHE A 207 -15.95 2.18 -9.41
C PHE A 207 -15.41 2.24 -8.00
N MET A 208 -14.91 1.11 -7.49
CA MET A 208 -14.22 1.01 -6.21
C MET A 208 -12.72 1.03 -6.44
N SER A 209 -12.02 1.96 -5.79
CA SER A 209 -10.57 2.05 -5.90
C SER A 209 -9.94 2.85 -4.79
N LYS A 210 -8.62 2.72 -4.69
CA LYS A 210 -7.76 3.63 -3.96
C LYS A 210 -7.58 4.94 -4.73
N PRO A 211 -7.36 6.07 -4.05
CA PRO A 211 -7.28 7.41 -4.68
C PRO A 211 -6.28 7.54 -5.81
N ALA A 212 -5.06 7.01 -5.64
CA ALA A 212 -3.95 7.25 -6.56
C ALA A 212 -4.31 6.91 -8.03
N ALA A 213 -5.02 5.81 -8.27
CA ALA A 213 -5.43 5.43 -9.61
C ALA A 213 -6.56 6.29 -10.19
N ALA A 214 -7.38 6.92 -9.33
CA ALA A 214 -8.53 7.73 -9.71
C ALA A 214 -8.22 9.23 -9.81
N SER A 215 -7.26 9.73 -9.05
CA SER A 215 -6.99 11.17 -8.84
C SER A 215 -6.88 11.97 -10.15
N GLN A 216 -6.18 11.47 -11.15
CA GLN A 216 -6.04 12.14 -12.44
C GLN A 216 -7.39 12.31 -13.18
N TYR A 217 -8.31 11.36 -13.01
CA TYR A 217 -9.64 11.41 -13.62
C TYR A 217 -10.58 12.31 -12.84
N VAL A 218 -10.41 12.38 -11.52
CA VAL A 218 -11.13 13.35 -10.68
C VAL A 218 -10.69 14.78 -11.01
N GLU A 219 -9.38 15.03 -11.13
CA GLU A 219 -8.83 16.33 -11.57
C GLU A 219 -9.34 16.74 -12.95
N ALA A 220 -9.49 15.78 -13.86
CA ALA A 220 -10.02 16.01 -15.21
C ALA A 220 -11.56 16.12 -15.26
N GLY A 221 -12.26 16.01 -14.12
CA GLY A 221 -13.74 16.03 -14.06
C GLY A 221 -14.42 14.81 -14.68
N LYS A 222 -13.68 13.70 -14.89
CA LYS A 222 -14.20 12.48 -15.51
C LYS A 222 -14.78 11.50 -14.49
N MET A 223 -14.44 11.69 -13.22
CA MET A 223 -14.93 10.91 -12.08
C MET A 223 -15.19 11.83 -10.90
N ASN A 224 -16.20 11.45 -10.09
CA ASN A 224 -16.48 12.14 -8.83
C ASN A 224 -16.48 11.10 -7.68
N PRO A 225 -15.75 11.35 -6.58
CA PRO A 225 -15.82 10.51 -5.40
C PRO A 225 -17.17 10.72 -4.70
N VAL A 226 -17.90 9.65 -4.41
CA VAL A 226 -19.24 9.74 -3.82
C VAL A 226 -19.36 9.09 -2.45
N LEU A 227 -18.43 8.22 -2.08
CA LEU A 227 -18.40 7.59 -0.75
C LEU A 227 -16.95 7.25 -0.36
N ALA A 228 -16.54 7.68 0.81
CA ALA A 228 -15.31 7.26 1.45
C ALA A 228 -15.54 5.96 2.24
N LEU A 229 -14.82 4.89 1.88
CA LEU A 229 -14.81 3.62 2.61
C LEU A 229 -13.68 3.67 3.64
N SER A 230 -13.87 4.52 4.63
CA SER A 230 -12.91 4.85 5.68
C SER A 230 -13.63 5.38 6.92
N ASN A 231 -12.93 5.37 8.06
CA ASN A 231 -13.48 5.85 9.33
C ASN A 231 -13.68 7.38 9.37
N ASN A 232 -12.91 8.11 8.56
CA ASN A 232 -13.01 9.56 8.45
C ASN A 232 -13.01 9.95 6.96
N ARG A 233 -13.51 11.15 6.63
CA ARG A 233 -13.36 11.73 5.31
C ARG A 233 -11.86 11.91 4.98
N PHE A 234 -11.53 11.87 3.71
CA PHE A 234 -10.19 12.15 3.23
C PHE A 234 -9.81 13.61 3.45
N SER A 235 -8.55 13.89 3.75
CA SER A 235 -8.02 15.25 3.91
C SER A 235 -7.59 15.90 2.59
N SER A 236 -7.45 15.12 1.51
CA SER A 236 -7.08 15.61 0.18
C SER A 236 -8.18 16.50 -0.39
N GLU A 237 -7.81 17.66 -0.94
CA GLU A 237 -8.74 18.60 -1.60
C GLU A 237 -9.59 17.94 -2.69
N LEU A 238 -9.06 16.93 -3.37
CA LEU A 238 -9.77 16.20 -4.42
C LEU A 238 -10.85 15.26 -3.90
N LEU A 239 -10.78 14.85 -2.62
CA LEU A 239 -11.54 13.72 -2.09
C LEU A 239 -12.35 14.07 -0.83
N LYS A 240 -12.10 15.21 -0.21
CA LYS A 240 -12.68 15.63 1.07
C LYS A 240 -14.22 15.71 1.09
N ASP A 241 -14.82 15.92 -0.07
CA ASP A 241 -16.29 16.05 -0.21
C ASP A 241 -17.00 14.69 -0.23
N ALA A 242 -16.27 13.57 -0.40
CA ALA A 242 -16.84 12.24 -0.29
C ALA A 242 -17.25 11.94 1.16
N PRO A 243 -18.55 11.74 1.45
CA PRO A 243 -19.01 11.41 2.79
C PRO A 243 -18.60 9.98 3.20
N THR A 244 -18.61 9.68 4.49
CA THR A 244 -18.45 8.33 5.03
C THR A 244 -19.80 7.65 5.23
N LEU A 245 -19.83 6.34 5.41
CA LEU A 245 -21.09 5.59 5.68
C LEU A 245 -21.79 6.04 6.97
N SER A 246 -21.04 6.47 7.98
CA SER A 246 -21.64 6.95 9.24
C SER A 246 -22.52 8.19 9.06
N GLU A 247 -22.30 8.99 8.04
CA GLU A 247 -23.12 10.15 7.70
C GLU A 247 -24.51 9.76 7.17
N PHE A 248 -24.70 8.48 6.81
CA PHE A 248 -25.96 7.92 6.35
C PHE A 248 -26.60 6.94 7.38
N GLY A 249 -26.04 6.89 8.61
CA GLY A 249 -26.56 6.08 9.70
C GLY A 249 -26.08 4.62 9.72
N TYR A 250 -25.03 4.28 8.99
CA TYR A 250 -24.37 2.98 8.97
C TYR A 250 -23.04 3.01 9.73
N ASN A 251 -22.49 1.85 10.07
CA ASN A 251 -21.12 1.80 10.54
C ASN A 251 -20.16 2.04 9.37
N ASN A 252 -19.03 2.69 9.66
CA ASN A 252 -17.99 2.86 8.64
C ASN A 252 -17.35 1.51 8.28
N VAL A 253 -17.09 1.35 7.00
CA VAL A 253 -16.35 0.21 6.44
C VAL A 253 -14.97 0.67 6.05
N GLU A 254 -13.95 0.06 6.62
CA GLU A 254 -12.56 0.34 6.25
C GLU A 254 -11.76 -0.96 6.13
N VAL A 255 -11.02 -1.10 5.04
CA VAL A 255 -9.99 -2.12 4.84
C VAL A 255 -8.71 -1.39 4.48
N PRO A 256 -7.86 -1.08 5.47
CA PRO A 256 -6.62 -0.36 5.22
C PRO A 256 -5.67 -1.19 4.35
N VAL A 257 -5.10 -0.58 3.33
CA VAL A 257 -4.12 -1.19 2.44
C VAL A 257 -2.76 -0.57 2.73
N TRP A 258 -1.94 -1.26 3.54
CA TRP A 258 -0.56 -0.83 3.68
C TRP A 258 0.21 -1.06 2.37
N ARG A 259 1.12 -0.14 2.05
CA ARG A 259 1.98 -0.16 0.87
C ARG A 259 3.43 -0.19 1.27
N GLY A 260 4.15 -1.16 0.75
CA GLY A 260 5.53 -1.39 1.11
C GLY A 260 6.38 -1.93 -0.03
N VAL A 261 7.60 -2.23 0.32
CA VAL A 261 8.62 -2.81 -0.56
C VAL A 261 9.27 -3.99 0.17
N THR A 262 9.45 -5.07 -0.54
CA THR A 262 10.18 -6.24 -0.06
C THR A 262 11.24 -6.68 -1.07
N ALA A 263 12.08 -7.60 -0.67
CA ALA A 263 13.18 -8.14 -1.47
C ALA A 263 13.21 -9.66 -1.38
N PRO A 264 13.99 -10.35 -2.25
CA PRO A 264 14.24 -11.79 -2.12
C PRO A 264 14.83 -12.15 -0.76
N LYS A 265 14.45 -13.29 -0.20
CA LYS A 265 15.04 -13.81 1.05
C LYS A 265 16.57 -13.93 0.99
N ALA A 266 17.11 -14.17 -0.21
CA ALA A 266 18.55 -14.35 -0.46
C ALA A 266 19.33 -13.04 -0.59
N MET A 267 18.71 -11.85 -0.46
CA MET A 267 19.41 -10.55 -0.49
C MET A 267 20.45 -10.49 0.64
N SER A 268 21.63 -9.95 0.35
CA SER A 268 22.70 -9.76 1.36
C SER A 268 22.33 -8.69 2.39
N ASP A 269 22.95 -8.74 3.55
CA ASP A 269 22.71 -7.75 4.62
C ASP A 269 23.13 -6.35 4.22
N SER A 270 24.22 -6.22 3.44
CA SER A 270 24.69 -4.94 2.94
C SER A 270 23.73 -4.31 1.92
N ALA A 271 23.19 -5.11 0.99
CA ALA A 271 22.18 -4.63 0.04
C ALA A 271 20.85 -4.31 0.73
N TYR A 272 20.46 -5.11 1.72
CA TYR A 272 19.27 -4.88 2.54
C TYR A 272 19.35 -3.53 3.27
N ALA A 273 20.46 -3.28 3.97
CA ALA A 273 20.69 -2.01 4.67
C ALA A 273 20.68 -0.82 3.69
N TYR A 274 21.33 -0.98 2.53
CA TYR A 274 21.34 0.05 1.50
C TYR A 274 19.94 0.39 0.99
N TRP A 275 19.15 -0.62 0.60
CA TRP A 275 17.82 -0.38 0.05
C TRP A 275 16.83 0.13 1.11
N ALA A 276 16.91 -0.35 2.35
CA ALA A 276 16.10 0.17 3.45
C ALA A 276 16.39 1.65 3.71
N GLU A 277 17.66 2.06 3.69
CA GLU A 277 18.07 3.46 3.84
C GLU A 277 17.60 4.32 2.64
N CYS A 278 17.72 3.81 1.40
CA CYS A 278 17.20 4.51 0.21
C CYS A 278 15.68 4.76 0.30
N LEU A 279 14.91 3.76 0.74
CA LEU A 279 13.46 3.87 0.93
C LEU A 279 13.13 4.87 2.04
N LYS A 280 13.87 4.85 3.14
CA LYS A 280 13.71 5.80 4.24
C LYS A 280 13.94 7.24 3.74
N LYS A 281 15.06 7.50 3.07
CA LYS A 281 15.34 8.82 2.47
C LYS A 281 14.28 9.25 1.47
N ALA A 282 13.78 8.33 0.62
CA ALA A 282 12.71 8.63 -0.31
C ALA A 282 11.41 9.05 0.41
N SER A 283 11.07 8.44 1.55
CA SER A 283 9.89 8.80 2.34
C SER A 283 9.96 10.21 2.96
N GLU A 284 11.15 10.74 3.14
CA GLU A 284 11.40 12.05 3.73
C GLU A 284 11.35 13.19 2.70
N THR A 285 11.39 12.86 1.38
CA THR A 285 11.36 13.85 0.31
C THR A 285 10.06 14.62 0.22
N ALA A 286 10.13 15.85 -0.30
CA ALA A 286 8.95 16.68 -0.53
C ALA A 286 8.01 16.06 -1.58
N GLU A 287 8.57 15.46 -2.61
CA GLU A 287 7.85 14.81 -3.72
C GLU A 287 7.00 13.64 -3.21
N PHE A 288 7.59 12.74 -2.39
CA PHE A 288 6.85 11.60 -1.85
C PHE A 288 5.76 12.05 -0.86
N LYS A 289 6.06 13.02 0.01
CA LYS A 289 5.05 13.59 0.93
C LYS A 289 3.92 14.27 0.16
N ALA A 290 4.22 15.00 -0.92
CA ALA A 290 3.21 15.61 -1.78
C ALA A 290 2.33 14.55 -2.46
N TYR A 291 2.92 13.43 -2.92
CA TYR A 291 2.17 12.30 -3.45
C TYR A 291 1.19 11.72 -2.41
N LEU A 292 1.64 11.49 -1.17
CA LEU A 292 0.75 10.99 -0.11
C LEU A 292 -0.41 11.97 0.13
N SER A 293 -0.09 13.24 0.34
CA SER A 293 -1.10 14.28 0.64
C SER A 293 -2.11 14.44 -0.50
N LYS A 294 -1.64 14.54 -1.76
CA LYS A 294 -2.50 14.70 -2.94
C LYS A 294 -3.51 13.56 -3.05
N ASN A 295 -3.09 12.35 -2.78
CA ASN A 295 -3.91 11.15 -2.94
C ASN A 295 -4.58 10.70 -1.64
N GLY A 296 -4.46 11.45 -0.56
CA GLY A 296 -5.08 11.11 0.72
C GLY A 296 -4.57 9.82 1.34
N LEU A 297 -3.30 9.44 1.05
CA LEU A 297 -2.64 8.34 1.72
C LEU A 297 -2.13 8.79 3.09
N GLU A 298 -2.26 7.92 4.08
CA GLU A 298 -1.70 8.15 5.41
C GLU A 298 -0.24 7.66 5.44
N PRO A 299 0.71 8.47 5.95
CA PRO A 299 2.08 7.99 6.11
C PRO A 299 2.14 6.88 7.17
N MET A 300 2.85 5.80 6.86
CA MET A 300 3.17 4.72 7.79
C MET A 300 4.62 4.29 7.53
N TYR A 301 5.53 4.81 8.35
CA TYR A 301 6.96 4.65 8.12
C TYR A 301 7.54 3.58 9.05
N LEU A 302 7.58 2.35 8.54
CA LEU A 302 8.22 1.20 9.18
C LEU A 302 9.32 0.70 8.25
N PHE A 303 10.53 0.50 8.79
CA PHE A 303 11.68 0.08 7.98
C PHE A 303 12.37 -1.14 8.62
N GLY A 304 12.95 -1.98 7.77
CA GLY A 304 13.71 -3.13 8.23
C GLY A 304 12.89 -4.06 9.12
N ALA A 305 13.39 -4.34 10.31
CA ALA A 305 12.77 -5.27 11.26
C ALA A 305 11.35 -4.87 11.70
N GLU A 306 11.03 -3.58 11.75
CA GLU A 306 9.68 -3.11 12.08
C GLU A 306 8.69 -3.44 10.95
N ALA A 307 9.10 -3.27 9.69
CA ALA A 307 8.28 -3.64 8.54
C ALA A 307 8.06 -5.16 8.47
N GLU A 308 9.11 -5.96 8.75
CA GLU A 308 9.02 -7.42 8.81
C GLU A 308 8.05 -7.87 9.90
N ALA A 309 8.20 -7.37 11.12
CA ALA A 309 7.33 -7.71 12.24
C ALA A 309 5.86 -7.39 11.93
N TYR A 310 5.59 -6.22 11.33
CA TYR A 310 4.24 -5.82 10.95
C TYR A 310 3.65 -6.74 9.88
N MET A 311 4.40 -7.06 8.81
CA MET A 311 3.92 -7.91 7.72
C MET A 311 3.64 -9.34 8.21
N LEU A 312 4.48 -9.88 9.12
CA LEU A 312 4.28 -11.19 9.75
C LEU A 312 3.04 -11.23 10.63
N ASP A 313 2.83 -10.20 11.46
CA ASP A 313 1.63 -10.10 12.30
C ASP A 313 0.36 -9.95 11.46
N TYR A 314 0.40 -9.14 10.41
CA TYR A 314 -0.70 -9.01 9.46
C TYR A 314 -1.04 -10.34 8.79
N GLN A 315 -0.03 -11.08 8.32
CA GLN A 315 -0.21 -12.43 7.75
C GLN A 315 -0.88 -13.37 8.75
N LYS A 316 -0.38 -13.44 9.97
CA LYS A 316 -0.92 -14.29 11.05
C LYS A 316 -2.39 -13.94 11.34
N THR A 317 -2.68 -12.66 11.51
CA THR A 317 -4.03 -12.16 11.79
C THR A 317 -4.99 -12.48 10.66
N TYR A 318 -4.58 -12.26 9.42
CA TYR A 318 -5.40 -12.57 8.24
C TYR A 318 -5.67 -14.07 8.11
N LEU A 319 -4.64 -14.94 8.26
CA LEU A 319 -4.83 -16.39 8.22
C LEU A 319 -5.81 -16.86 9.31
N ALA A 320 -5.67 -16.36 10.53
CA ALA A 320 -6.61 -16.67 11.61
C ALA A 320 -8.05 -16.24 11.29
N SER A 321 -8.23 -15.08 10.64
CA SER A 321 -9.57 -14.56 10.27
C SER A 321 -10.28 -15.43 9.22
N ILE A 322 -9.54 -16.20 8.42
CA ILE A 322 -10.09 -17.11 7.40
C ILE A 322 -10.01 -18.59 7.81
N GLY A 323 -9.69 -18.87 9.09
CA GLY A 323 -9.67 -20.24 9.64
C GLY A 323 -8.46 -21.08 9.20
N LYS A 324 -7.32 -20.45 8.90
CA LYS A 324 -6.06 -21.10 8.50
C LYS A 324 -4.94 -20.89 9.54
#